data_862f8caa4b524276b30f5d33639d1a8e
#
_entry.id   862f8caa4b524276b30f5d33639d1a8e
#
_cell.length_a   1.000
_cell.length_b   1.000
_cell.length_c   1.000
_cell.angle_alpha   90.00
_cell.angle_beta   90.00
_cell.angle_gamma   90.00
#
_symmetry.space_group_name_H-M   'P 1'
#
loop_
_entity.id
_entity.type
_entity.pdbx_description
1 polymer ?
#
loop_
_entity_poly.entity_id
_entity_poly.type
_entity_poly.pdbx_seq_one_letter_code
_entity_poly.pdbx_strand_id
1 'polypeptide(L)'
;TDVTWSYELPLPSGKTRKLHLDGCVPLAKISDKAARQRFKNWMKESADSLGVDSKVFDSLEGTVFEVRQGYKSKDSKRQNADIANAATAYTKAYLPCAVILSGQIDGDILLRYRAEKWTVVTGVEGVKDPHISTYDFMRDVVGYDLAGFFKRNSKALRSEIDAVLKSLLAPDAKS
;
A
#
# COMPACT_ATOMS: atom_id res chain seq x y z
N THR A 1 -14.43 7.90 9.66
CA THR A 1 -13.12 7.46 10.21
C THR A 1 -12.08 7.85 9.20
N ASP A 2 -11.20 8.78 9.55
CA ASP A 2 -10.11 9.21 8.68
C ASP A 2 -9.10 8.05 8.60
N VAL A 3 -9.01 7.41 7.45
CA VAL A 3 -8.11 6.27 7.20
C VAL A 3 -6.79 6.73 6.58
N THR A 4 -6.70 8.00 6.16
CA THR A 4 -5.49 8.57 5.58
C THR A 4 -4.46 8.90 6.66
N TRP A 5 -3.18 8.80 6.31
CA TRP A 5 -2.09 9.21 7.16
C TRP A 5 -1.39 10.43 6.58
N SER A 6 -1.16 11.43 7.42
CA SER A 6 -0.44 12.62 7.00
C SER A 6 0.53 13.09 8.07
N TYR A 7 1.62 13.71 7.65
CA TYR A 7 2.57 14.34 8.54
C TYR A 7 3.14 15.62 7.92
N GLU A 8 3.62 16.49 8.77
CA GLU A 8 4.21 17.76 8.38
C GLU A 8 5.74 17.70 8.54
N LEU A 9 6.44 18.09 7.49
CA LEU A 9 7.89 18.24 7.50
C LEU A 9 8.22 19.73 7.50
N PRO A 10 8.99 20.24 8.49
CA PRO A 10 9.53 21.58 8.44
C PRO A 10 10.57 21.68 7.32
N LEU A 11 10.46 22.69 6.49
CA LEU A 11 11.44 23.01 5.46
C LEU A 11 12.42 24.05 5.97
N PRO A 12 13.65 24.11 5.43
CA PRO A 12 14.63 25.13 5.77
C PRO A 12 14.15 26.57 5.54
N SER A 13 13.15 26.73 4.66
CA SER A 13 12.49 28.02 4.37
C SER A 13 11.49 28.49 5.44
N GLY A 14 11.32 27.75 6.56
CA GLY A 14 10.31 27.99 7.57
C GLY A 14 8.89 27.59 7.18
N LYS A 15 8.68 27.06 5.98
CA LYS A 15 7.40 26.47 5.53
C LYS A 15 7.30 25.02 5.95
N THR A 16 6.09 24.52 6.13
CA THR A 16 5.82 23.08 6.32
C THR A 16 5.37 22.46 5.00
N ARG A 17 5.89 21.26 4.71
CA ARG A 17 5.38 20.40 3.64
C ARG A 17 4.54 19.30 4.26
N LYS A 18 3.27 19.21 3.87
CA LYS A 18 2.39 18.13 4.28
C LYS A 18 2.53 16.96 3.28
N LEU A 19 2.83 15.78 3.80
CA LEU A 19 2.92 14.54 3.05
C LEU A 19 1.77 13.63 3.46
N HIS A 20 1.23 12.87 2.50
CA HIS A 20 0.09 11.99 2.71
C HIS A 20 0.41 10.60 2.21
N LEU A 21 -0.09 9.58 2.91
CA LEU A 21 -0.23 8.21 2.45
C LEU A 21 -1.71 7.81 2.48
N ASP A 22 -2.07 6.83 1.66
CA ASP A 22 -3.47 6.48 1.41
C ASP A 22 -4.15 5.83 2.61
N GLY A 23 -3.38 5.16 3.47
CA GLY A 23 -3.97 4.46 4.61
C GLY A 23 -3.06 4.38 5.83
N CYS A 24 -3.71 4.19 6.99
CA CYS A 24 -3.03 3.93 8.27
C CYS A 24 -3.84 2.94 9.09
N VAL A 25 -3.18 1.89 9.57
CA VAL A 25 -3.77 0.90 10.47
C VAL A 25 -2.94 0.83 11.75
N PRO A 26 -3.29 1.61 12.79
CA PRO A 26 -2.71 1.47 14.12
C PRO A 26 -3.14 0.15 14.77
N LEU A 27 -2.22 -0.61 15.34
CA LEU A 27 -2.51 -1.87 16.04
C LEU A 27 -3.56 -1.69 17.15
N ALA A 28 -3.50 -0.58 17.86
CA ALA A 28 -4.42 -0.27 18.95
C ALA A 28 -5.88 -0.12 18.49
N LYS A 29 -6.12 0.22 17.21
CA LYS A 29 -7.46 0.36 16.63
C LYS A 29 -8.05 -0.95 16.12
N ILE A 30 -7.29 -2.03 16.07
CA ILE A 30 -7.82 -3.36 15.72
C ILE A 30 -8.44 -3.96 16.97
N SER A 31 -9.78 -3.97 17.04
CA SER A 31 -10.54 -4.42 18.22
C SER A 31 -10.45 -5.93 18.43
N ASP A 32 -10.52 -6.72 17.35
CA ASP A 32 -10.40 -8.16 17.42
C ASP A 32 -8.95 -8.59 17.76
N LYS A 33 -8.80 -9.35 18.85
CA LYS A 33 -7.47 -9.76 19.36
C LYS A 33 -6.74 -10.70 18.39
N ALA A 34 -7.46 -11.60 17.74
CA ALA A 34 -6.87 -12.56 16.81
C ALA A 34 -6.43 -11.87 15.52
N ALA A 35 -7.24 -10.95 14.98
CA ALA A 35 -6.88 -10.12 13.84
C ALA A 35 -5.68 -9.22 14.16
N ARG A 36 -5.65 -8.60 15.35
CA ARG A 36 -4.52 -7.79 15.80
C ARG A 36 -3.22 -8.62 15.87
N GLN A 37 -3.30 -9.85 16.39
CA GLN A 37 -2.13 -10.71 16.47
C GLN A 37 -1.64 -11.17 15.09
N ARG A 38 -2.56 -11.56 14.19
CA ARG A 38 -2.21 -11.87 12.79
C ARG A 38 -1.50 -10.71 12.11
N PHE A 39 -2.06 -9.52 12.24
CA PHE A 39 -1.49 -8.31 11.64
C PHE A 39 -0.12 -7.98 12.22
N LYS A 40 0.05 -8.10 13.54
CA LYS A 40 1.33 -7.90 14.22
C LYS A 40 2.38 -8.93 13.79
N ASN A 41 2.01 -10.19 13.64
CA ASN A 41 2.91 -11.24 13.16
C ASN A 41 3.37 -10.95 11.72
N TRP A 42 2.43 -10.61 10.83
CA TRP A 42 2.75 -10.21 9.46
C TRP A 42 3.70 -9.01 9.41
N MET A 43 3.47 -7.99 10.23
CA MET A 43 4.37 -6.83 10.35
C MET A 43 5.79 -7.27 10.74
N LYS A 44 5.90 -8.19 11.72
CA LYS A 44 7.18 -8.69 12.20
C LYS A 44 7.93 -9.44 11.10
N GLU A 45 7.28 -10.39 10.47
CA GLU A 45 7.86 -11.18 9.40
C GLU A 45 8.28 -10.30 8.21
N SER A 46 7.46 -9.29 7.86
CA SER A 46 7.80 -8.29 6.84
C SER A 46 9.04 -7.47 7.24
N ALA A 47 9.10 -6.97 8.46
CA ALA A 47 10.24 -6.19 8.97
C ALA A 47 11.52 -7.03 9.00
N ASP A 48 11.44 -8.27 9.47
CA ASP A 48 12.55 -9.21 9.51
C ASP A 48 13.08 -9.49 8.08
N SER A 49 12.19 -9.72 7.11
CA SER A 49 12.56 -9.95 5.70
C SER A 49 13.26 -8.75 5.05
N LEU A 50 12.98 -7.56 5.53
CA LEU A 50 13.62 -6.31 5.10
C LEU A 50 14.92 -6.01 5.87
N GLY A 51 15.28 -6.81 6.86
CA GLY A 51 16.41 -6.56 7.74
C GLY A 51 16.23 -5.29 8.59
N VAL A 52 15.02 -5.07 9.08
CA VAL A 52 14.74 -4.02 10.06
C VAL A 52 15.17 -4.52 11.44
N ASP A 53 15.93 -3.70 12.18
CA ASP A 53 16.39 -4.07 13.52
C ASP A 53 15.21 -4.39 14.45
N SER A 54 15.35 -5.43 15.27
CA SER A 54 14.31 -5.88 16.19
C SER A 54 13.87 -4.78 17.16
N LYS A 55 14.80 -3.92 17.61
CA LYS A 55 14.49 -2.80 18.50
C LYS A 55 13.58 -1.76 17.81
N VAL A 56 13.78 -1.56 16.51
CA VAL A 56 12.89 -0.70 15.71
C VAL A 56 11.52 -1.35 15.60
N PHE A 57 11.47 -2.64 15.26
CA PHE A 57 10.21 -3.38 15.16
C PHE A 57 9.40 -3.32 16.46
N ASP A 58 10.04 -3.53 17.62
CA ASP A 58 9.36 -3.53 18.92
C ASP A 58 8.70 -2.19 19.26
N SER A 59 9.14 -1.11 18.62
CA SER A 59 8.54 0.23 18.75
C SER A 59 7.40 0.51 17.79
N LEU A 60 7.16 -0.37 16.78
CA LEU A 60 6.15 -0.12 15.75
C LEU A 60 4.72 -0.25 16.31
N GLU A 61 3.93 0.78 16.07
CA GLU A 61 2.54 0.88 16.53
C GLU A 61 1.51 0.50 15.44
N GLY A 62 1.95 0.27 14.21
CA GLY A 62 1.07 -0.09 13.10
C GLY A 62 1.75 -0.01 11.73
N THR A 63 0.94 0.05 10.69
CA THR A 63 1.39 0.11 9.29
C THR A 63 0.74 1.29 8.59
N VAL A 64 1.50 1.99 7.75
CA VAL A 64 1.00 2.99 6.81
C VAL A 64 1.08 2.45 5.39
N PHE A 65 0.09 2.80 4.58
CA PHE A 65 -0.11 2.21 3.26
C PHE A 65 -0.09 3.27 2.16
N GLU A 66 0.61 2.95 1.09
CA GLU A 66 0.49 3.60 -0.21
C GLU A 66 -0.12 2.60 -1.20
N VAL A 67 -1.26 2.96 -1.82
CA VAL A 67 -1.99 2.08 -2.73
C VAL A 67 -1.77 2.50 -4.17
N ARG A 68 -1.34 1.58 -5.03
CA ARG A 68 -1.05 1.83 -6.44
C ARG A 68 -1.78 0.83 -7.34
N GLN A 69 -2.25 1.28 -8.48
CA GLN A 69 -2.75 0.36 -9.51
C GLN A 69 -1.62 -0.46 -10.13
N GLY A 70 -0.44 0.15 -10.28
CA GLY A 70 0.76 -0.46 -10.84
C GLY A 70 1.82 0.60 -11.14
N TYR A 71 3.01 0.14 -11.52
CA TYR A 71 4.11 1.01 -11.94
C TYR A 71 4.43 0.76 -13.41
N LYS A 72 3.82 1.57 -14.29
CA LYS A 72 4.03 1.50 -15.74
C LYS A 72 5.20 2.36 -16.24
N SER A 73 5.73 3.26 -15.40
CA SER A 73 6.82 4.15 -15.79
C SER A 73 7.85 4.29 -14.67
N LYS A 74 9.11 4.50 -15.06
CA LYS A 74 10.24 4.80 -14.16
C LYS A 74 10.19 6.26 -13.69
N ASP A 75 9.04 6.77 -13.25
CA ASP A 75 8.92 8.13 -12.71
C ASP A 75 9.70 8.27 -11.41
N SER A 76 10.95 8.73 -11.55
CA SER A 76 11.88 8.90 -10.45
C SER A 76 11.42 9.92 -9.38
N LYS A 77 10.65 10.94 -9.79
CA LYS A 77 10.15 11.96 -8.83
C LYS A 77 9.17 11.37 -7.84
N ARG A 78 8.23 10.54 -8.33
CA ARG A 78 7.23 9.87 -7.49
C ARG A 78 7.87 8.83 -6.58
N GLN A 79 8.78 8.01 -7.11
CA GLN A 79 9.54 7.04 -6.32
C GLN A 79 10.37 7.70 -5.22
N ASN A 80 11.04 8.82 -5.50
CA ASN A 80 11.81 9.56 -4.50
C ASN A 80 10.92 10.13 -3.38
N ALA A 81 9.68 10.54 -3.70
CA ALA A 81 8.72 10.99 -2.69
C ALA A 81 8.30 9.83 -1.79
N ASP A 82 7.99 8.66 -2.36
CA ASP A 82 7.61 7.47 -1.60
C ASP A 82 8.76 7.00 -0.69
N ILE A 83 10.01 6.99 -1.20
CA ILE A 83 11.21 6.66 -0.42
C ILE A 83 11.37 7.57 0.80
N ALA A 84 11.21 8.89 0.61
CA ALA A 84 11.27 9.85 1.72
C ALA A 84 10.16 9.59 2.76
N ASN A 85 9.00 9.09 2.31
CA ASN A 85 7.90 8.73 3.20
C ASN A 85 8.24 7.52 4.08
N ALA A 86 9.03 6.54 3.60
CA ALA A 86 9.44 5.39 4.40
C ALA A 86 10.21 5.80 5.66
N ALA A 87 11.27 6.60 5.50
CA ALA A 87 12.07 7.08 6.62
C ALA A 87 11.21 7.78 7.68
N THR A 88 10.25 8.61 7.22
CA THR A 88 9.33 9.31 8.12
C THR A 88 8.35 8.36 8.80
N ALA A 89 7.85 7.33 8.11
CA ALA A 89 6.97 6.32 8.69
C ALA A 89 7.67 5.65 9.89
N TYR A 90 8.91 5.22 9.74
CA TYR A 90 9.68 4.61 10.84
C TYR A 90 9.92 5.59 12.01
N THR A 91 10.21 6.87 11.76
CA THR A 91 10.35 7.86 12.84
C THR A 91 9.04 8.13 13.59
N LYS A 92 7.91 7.75 13.00
CA LYS A 92 6.57 7.83 13.61
C LYS A 92 6.07 6.48 14.11
N ALA A 93 6.96 5.49 14.23
CA ALA A 93 6.65 4.13 14.68
C ALA A 93 5.65 3.36 13.78
N TYR A 94 5.72 3.55 12.47
CA TYR A 94 4.90 2.81 11.51
C TYR A 94 5.75 2.06 10.48
N LEU A 95 5.33 0.84 10.15
CA LEU A 95 5.87 0.07 9.03
C LEU A 95 5.30 0.60 7.71
N PRO A 96 6.10 1.05 6.75
CA PRO A 96 5.58 1.46 5.44
C PRO A 96 5.30 0.24 4.55
N CYS A 97 4.13 0.23 3.90
CA CYS A 97 3.72 -0.82 2.97
C CYS A 97 3.14 -0.23 1.68
N ALA A 98 3.69 -0.63 0.53
CA ALA A 98 3.11 -0.35 -0.77
C ALA A 98 2.21 -1.52 -1.20
N VAL A 99 0.93 -1.23 -1.41
CA VAL A 99 -0.07 -2.18 -1.90
C VAL A 99 -0.28 -1.92 -3.39
N ILE A 100 0.17 -2.84 -4.23
CA ILE A 100 0.08 -2.73 -5.67
C ILE A 100 -0.99 -3.69 -6.16
N LEU A 101 -2.00 -3.17 -6.87
CA LEU A 101 -3.15 -3.96 -7.33
C LEU A 101 -2.88 -4.73 -8.64
N SER A 102 -1.77 -4.42 -9.32
CA SER A 102 -1.33 -5.10 -10.54
C SER A 102 -0.10 -5.97 -10.27
N GLY A 103 0.03 -7.09 -11.00
CA GLY A 103 1.27 -7.85 -11.06
C GLY A 103 2.36 -7.19 -11.94
N GLN A 104 2.04 -6.08 -12.63
CA GLN A 104 2.96 -5.36 -13.50
C GLN A 104 3.75 -4.32 -12.71
N ILE A 105 4.86 -4.74 -12.15
CA ILE A 105 5.87 -3.88 -11.53
C ILE A 105 7.24 -4.21 -12.09
N ASP A 106 8.02 -3.17 -12.39
CA ASP A 106 9.43 -3.33 -12.79
C ASP A 106 10.24 -3.84 -11.58
N GLY A 107 11.06 -4.87 -11.81
CA GLY A 107 11.88 -5.49 -10.77
C GLY A 107 12.84 -4.51 -10.08
N ASP A 108 13.39 -3.55 -10.84
CA ASP A 108 14.27 -2.52 -10.30
C ASP A 108 13.52 -1.62 -9.30
N ILE A 109 12.25 -1.32 -9.58
CA ILE A 109 11.40 -0.55 -8.66
C ILE A 109 11.17 -1.32 -7.37
N LEU A 110 10.83 -2.60 -7.49
CA LEU A 110 10.62 -3.48 -6.34
C LEU A 110 11.87 -3.56 -5.44
N LEU A 111 13.04 -3.77 -6.05
CA LEU A 111 14.32 -3.82 -5.33
C LEU A 111 14.61 -2.51 -4.61
N ARG A 112 14.35 -1.38 -5.26
CA ARG A 112 14.56 -0.06 -4.69
C ARG A 112 13.66 0.19 -3.48
N TYR A 113 12.37 -0.16 -3.54
CA TYR A 113 11.46 -0.03 -2.40
C TYR A 113 11.91 -0.90 -1.22
N ARG A 114 12.32 -2.14 -1.49
CA ARG A 114 12.83 -3.05 -0.46
C ARG A 114 14.13 -2.55 0.18
N ALA A 115 15.04 -1.98 -0.62
CA ALA A 115 16.26 -1.38 -0.11
C ALA A 115 15.99 -0.25 0.89
N GLU A 116 14.93 0.51 0.65
CA GLU A 116 14.44 1.58 1.53
C GLU A 116 13.45 1.08 2.61
N LYS A 117 13.43 -0.24 2.84
CA LYS A 117 12.65 -0.90 3.90
C LYS A 117 11.12 -0.76 3.75
N TRP A 118 10.63 -0.59 2.52
CA TRP A 118 9.20 -0.73 2.23
C TRP A 118 8.83 -2.21 2.13
N THR A 119 7.79 -2.63 2.83
CA THR A 119 7.05 -3.84 2.48
C THR A 119 6.30 -3.58 1.17
N VAL A 120 6.36 -4.52 0.23
CA VAL A 120 5.66 -4.39 -1.06
C VAL A 120 4.88 -5.67 -1.32
N VAL A 121 3.56 -5.53 -1.42
CA VAL A 121 2.67 -6.60 -1.86
C VAL A 121 2.10 -6.26 -3.24
N THR A 122 2.04 -7.24 -4.13
CA THR A 122 1.70 -7.04 -5.56
C THR A 122 0.45 -7.84 -5.93
N GLY A 123 -0.25 -7.42 -6.99
CA GLY A 123 -1.48 -8.03 -7.47
C GLY A 123 -1.27 -9.37 -8.18
N VAL A 124 -0.47 -10.25 -7.58
CA VAL A 124 -0.21 -11.61 -8.10
C VAL A 124 -1.09 -12.60 -7.37
N GLU A 125 -1.84 -13.42 -8.13
CA GLU A 125 -2.68 -14.48 -7.58
C GLU A 125 -1.92 -15.82 -7.51
N GLY A 126 -2.31 -16.68 -6.54
CA GLY A 126 -1.86 -18.07 -6.45
C GLY A 126 -0.50 -18.31 -5.81
N VAL A 127 0.15 -17.26 -5.31
CA VAL A 127 1.48 -17.36 -4.66
C VAL A 127 1.38 -17.97 -3.27
N LYS A 128 0.25 -17.81 -2.59
CA LYS A 128 -0.02 -18.25 -1.20
C LYS A 128 0.96 -17.66 -0.18
N ASP A 129 1.35 -16.41 -0.39
CA ASP A 129 2.26 -15.67 0.49
C ASP A 129 1.75 -14.23 0.72
N PRO A 130 1.29 -13.89 1.94
CA PRO A 130 0.78 -12.56 2.27
C PRO A 130 1.85 -11.46 2.31
N HIS A 131 3.13 -11.82 2.19
CA HIS A 131 4.24 -10.86 2.09
C HIS A 131 4.56 -10.48 0.64
N ILE A 132 3.97 -11.19 -0.33
CA ILE A 132 4.18 -10.99 -1.77
C ILE A 132 2.88 -10.60 -2.47
N SER A 133 1.78 -11.28 -2.15
CA SER A 133 0.49 -11.13 -2.81
C SER A 133 -0.46 -10.22 -2.06
N THR A 134 -0.95 -9.18 -2.74
CA THR A 134 -2.03 -8.31 -2.23
C THR A 134 -3.29 -9.11 -1.92
N TYR A 135 -3.61 -10.12 -2.73
CA TYR A 135 -4.80 -10.96 -2.51
C TYR A 135 -4.66 -11.83 -1.27
N ASP A 136 -3.48 -12.44 -1.07
CA ASP A 136 -3.21 -13.26 0.11
C ASP A 136 -3.11 -12.40 1.37
N PHE A 137 -2.47 -11.23 1.31
CA PHE A 137 -2.46 -10.25 2.39
C PHE A 137 -3.89 -9.86 2.81
N MET A 138 -4.74 -9.51 1.84
CA MET A 138 -6.12 -9.14 2.14
C MET A 138 -6.91 -10.30 2.76
N ARG A 139 -6.73 -11.54 2.28
CA ARG A 139 -7.42 -12.71 2.79
C ARG A 139 -6.90 -13.16 4.16
N ASP A 140 -5.59 -13.35 4.28
CA ASP A 140 -4.99 -14.07 5.41
C ASP A 140 -4.63 -13.14 6.58
N VAL A 141 -4.34 -11.87 6.31
CA VAL A 141 -3.97 -10.87 7.32
C VAL A 141 -5.15 -9.97 7.66
N VAL A 142 -5.77 -9.35 6.65
CA VAL A 142 -6.90 -8.43 6.85
C VAL A 142 -8.21 -9.18 7.11
N GLY A 143 -8.39 -10.35 6.51
CA GLY A 143 -9.61 -11.16 6.62
C GLY A 143 -10.68 -10.79 5.59
N TYR A 144 -10.27 -10.22 4.44
CA TYR A 144 -11.16 -9.82 3.36
C TYR A 144 -10.82 -10.52 2.05
N ASP A 145 -11.77 -11.28 1.48
CA ASP A 145 -11.62 -11.98 0.21
C ASP A 145 -11.76 -11.02 -0.98
N LEU A 146 -10.66 -10.32 -1.30
CA LEU A 146 -10.60 -9.36 -2.41
C LEU A 146 -10.77 -10.04 -3.77
N ALA A 147 -10.18 -11.22 -3.97
CA ALA A 147 -10.32 -11.99 -5.21
C ALA A 147 -11.77 -12.39 -5.44
N GLY A 148 -12.42 -12.91 -4.40
CA GLY A 148 -13.85 -13.23 -4.43
C GLY A 148 -14.73 -12.00 -4.67
N PHE A 149 -14.38 -10.84 -4.12
CA PHE A 149 -15.08 -9.60 -4.41
C PHE A 149 -15.04 -9.28 -5.91
N PHE A 150 -13.87 -9.26 -6.53
CA PHE A 150 -13.76 -9.01 -7.97
C PHE A 150 -14.51 -10.05 -8.81
N LYS A 151 -14.40 -11.33 -8.44
CA LYS A 151 -15.14 -12.41 -9.13
C LYS A 151 -16.64 -12.20 -9.07
N ARG A 152 -17.20 -11.92 -7.91
CA ARG A 152 -18.65 -11.68 -7.72
C ARG A 152 -19.16 -10.45 -8.44
N ASN A 153 -18.34 -9.40 -8.52
CA ASN A 153 -18.74 -8.11 -9.08
C ASN A 153 -18.22 -7.88 -10.52
N SER A 154 -17.55 -8.87 -11.13
CA SER A 154 -16.89 -8.72 -12.43
C SER A 154 -17.82 -8.25 -13.56
N LYS A 155 -19.08 -8.72 -13.58
CA LYS A 155 -20.08 -8.32 -14.59
C LYS A 155 -20.49 -6.85 -14.43
N ALA A 156 -20.79 -6.42 -13.19
CA ALA A 156 -21.16 -5.04 -12.89
C ALA A 156 -20.00 -4.08 -13.17
N LEU A 157 -18.80 -4.40 -12.67
CA LEU A 157 -17.60 -3.60 -12.89
C LEU A 157 -17.28 -3.44 -14.38
N ARG A 158 -17.38 -4.53 -15.17
CA ARG A 158 -17.19 -4.46 -16.62
C ARG A 158 -18.20 -3.54 -17.29
N SER A 159 -19.48 -3.64 -16.90
CA SER A 159 -20.54 -2.77 -17.43
C SER A 159 -20.30 -1.29 -17.13
N GLU A 160 -19.84 -0.96 -15.93
CA GLU A 160 -19.50 0.41 -15.53
C GLU A 160 -18.29 0.93 -16.31
N ILE A 161 -17.23 0.13 -16.45
CA ILE A 161 -16.05 0.48 -17.23
C ILE A 161 -16.43 0.73 -18.69
N ASP A 162 -17.24 -0.13 -19.30
CA ASP A 162 -17.74 0.02 -20.68
C ASP A 162 -18.57 1.30 -20.84
N ALA A 163 -19.39 1.65 -19.85
CA ALA A 163 -20.16 2.90 -19.87
C ALA A 163 -19.26 4.14 -19.82
N VAL A 164 -18.25 4.13 -18.94
CA VAL A 164 -17.27 5.22 -18.83
C VAL A 164 -16.46 5.35 -20.12
N LEU A 165 -15.97 4.24 -20.69
CA LEU A 165 -15.23 4.24 -21.94
C LEU A 165 -16.07 4.80 -23.10
N LYS A 166 -17.34 4.39 -23.23
CA LYS A 166 -18.26 4.93 -24.22
C LYS A 166 -18.46 6.43 -24.07
N SER A 167 -18.60 6.91 -22.83
CA SER A 167 -18.72 8.35 -22.55
C SER A 167 -17.47 9.14 -22.93
N LEU A 168 -16.28 8.61 -22.62
CA LEU A 168 -15.00 9.26 -22.93
C LEU A 168 -14.65 9.24 -24.43
N LEU A 169 -15.12 8.22 -25.16
CA LEU A 169 -14.86 8.04 -26.59
C LEU A 169 -15.98 8.58 -27.46
N ALA A 170 -17.08 9.08 -26.87
CA ALA A 170 -18.13 9.76 -27.63
C ALA A 170 -17.55 11.01 -28.28
N PRO A 171 -17.77 11.23 -29.62
CA PRO A 171 -17.33 12.45 -30.24
C PRO A 171 -18.01 13.65 -29.57
N ASP A 172 -17.22 14.69 -29.30
CA ASP A 172 -17.73 15.93 -28.73
C ASP A 172 -18.90 16.41 -29.62
N ALA A 173 -20.07 16.48 -29.05
CA ALA A 173 -21.23 17.11 -29.68
C ALA A 173 -20.99 18.64 -29.73
N LYS A 174 -20.04 19.07 -30.54
CA LYS A 174 -19.84 20.46 -30.94
C LYS A 174 -20.21 20.59 -32.40
N SER A 175 -21.42 20.95 -32.63
CA SER A 175 -21.84 21.70 -33.81
C SER A 175 -22.24 23.10 -33.36
#